data_49577d7f8c102d65ae95afc094290803
#
_entry.id   49577d7f8c102d65ae95afc094290803
#
_cell.length_a   1.000
_cell.length_b   1.000
_cell.length_c   1.000
_cell.angle_alpha   90.00
_cell.angle_beta   90.00
_cell.angle_gamma   90.00
#
_symmetry.space_group_name_H-M   'P 1'
#
loop_
_entity.id
_entity.type
_entity.pdbx_description
1 polymer ?
#
loop_
_entity_poly.entity_id
_entity_poly.type
_entity_poly.pdbx_seq_one_letter_code
_entity_poly.pdbx_strand_id
1 'polypeptide(L)'
;MSSLTRRQWLSASAASFACVARPAWTQGAYPQRPVKFIVPNAPGSSVDTIARILGNGMAQALPQPVVVDNRAGAAGALGTEVGRNSPADGYTQIIASSSSITIAPLLQKAVRYDPLKDFDFISLIALLPNVLVCNPQLPVKNVAEFVAWAKSRSGDDRMASAGIGSTSHLAGAALQGAGGFQSLHVPYKGGSQGVASVVSGETDWVLTPAPAALGLVQSGRLRLLGHSMAADTRPLGDTPAIAQTLAGFEFVGWIGLMAPKGQPAAATEALRRAIVQAVQLPDVRKSFDSNGAVPATSTAQEFRAFLVSDINAHRKAIAAAGVKQE
;
A
#
# COMPACT_ATOMS: atom_id res chain seq x y z
N MET A 1 -54.16 -58.11 -23.71
CA MET A 1 -53.52 -56.81 -23.99
C MET A 1 -54.46 -55.73 -23.47
N SER A 2 -54.22 -55.20 -22.28
CA SER A 2 -55.08 -54.19 -21.64
C SER A 2 -54.63 -52.78 -22.09
N SER A 3 -55.56 -52.12 -22.81
CA SER A 3 -55.33 -50.73 -23.26
C SER A 3 -55.48 -49.76 -22.08
N LEU A 4 -54.48 -48.97 -21.79
CA LEU A 4 -54.49 -47.89 -20.85
C LEU A 4 -55.54 -46.82 -21.25
N THR A 5 -56.40 -46.42 -20.33
CA THR A 5 -57.50 -45.47 -20.61
C THR A 5 -56.95 -44.03 -20.66
N ARG A 6 -57.63 -43.14 -21.45
CA ARG A 6 -57.27 -41.71 -21.62
C ARG A 6 -57.08 -40.97 -20.27
N ARG A 7 -57.71 -41.37 -19.17
CA ARG A 7 -57.56 -40.82 -17.85
C ARG A 7 -56.20 -41.12 -17.23
N GLN A 8 -55.60 -42.28 -17.55
CA GLN A 8 -54.28 -42.69 -17.03
C GLN A 8 -53.14 -41.96 -17.73
N TRP A 9 -53.34 -41.57 -19.01
CA TRP A 9 -52.37 -40.71 -19.74
C TRP A 9 -52.34 -39.27 -19.19
N LEU A 10 -53.51 -38.71 -18.78
CA LEU A 10 -53.56 -37.36 -18.24
C LEU A 10 -52.97 -37.24 -16.82
N SER A 11 -53.05 -38.29 -16.01
CA SER A 11 -52.43 -38.34 -14.67
C SER A 11 -50.91 -38.54 -14.73
N ALA A 12 -50.36 -39.22 -15.74
CA ALA A 12 -48.96 -39.39 -15.94
C ALA A 12 -48.26 -38.10 -16.41
N SER A 13 -48.96 -37.26 -17.20
CA SER A 13 -48.42 -35.97 -17.71
C SER A 13 -48.37 -34.87 -16.63
N ALA A 14 -49.23 -34.91 -15.62
CA ALA A 14 -49.24 -33.95 -14.52
C ALA A 14 -48.10 -34.18 -13.48
N ALA A 15 -47.61 -35.41 -13.38
CA ALA A 15 -46.52 -35.75 -12.46
C ALA A 15 -45.12 -35.36 -12.97
N SER A 16 -44.96 -35.12 -14.28
CA SER A 16 -43.65 -34.79 -14.88
C SER A 16 -43.30 -33.30 -14.85
N PHE A 17 -44.21 -32.39 -14.46
CA PHE A 17 -43.95 -30.96 -14.38
C PHE A 17 -43.67 -30.44 -12.95
N ALA A 18 -43.61 -31.34 -11.96
CA ALA A 18 -43.10 -31.02 -10.62
C ALA A 18 -41.55 -31.01 -10.60
N CYS A 19 -40.91 -30.67 -11.74
CA CYS A 19 -39.48 -30.51 -11.85
C CYS A 19 -39.08 -29.21 -11.18
N VAL A 20 -38.71 -29.34 -9.89
CA VAL A 20 -37.56 -28.68 -9.30
C VAL A 20 -37.48 -27.20 -9.68
N ALA A 21 -38.39 -26.37 -9.23
CA ALA A 21 -38.08 -25.01 -8.85
C ALA A 21 -37.08 -25.13 -7.68
N ARG A 22 -35.78 -25.37 -8.00
CA ARG A 22 -34.72 -25.05 -7.04
C ARG A 22 -34.92 -23.58 -6.71
N PRO A 23 -35.15 -23.21 -5.44
CA PRO A 23 -35.11 -21.81 -5.11
C PRO A 23 -33.79 -21.34 -5.65
N ALA A 24 -33.79 -20.43 -6.62
CA ALA A 24 -32.63 -19.62 -6.91
C ALA A 24 -32.37 -18.89 -5.60
N TRP A 25 -31.49 -19.45 -4.80
CA TRP A 25 -30.95 -18.76 -3.66
C TRP A 25 -30.34 -17.51 -4.29
N THR A 26 -31.06 -16.41 -4.20
CA THR A 26 -30.51 -15.10 -4.51
C THR A 26 -29.32 -15.01 -3.57
N GLN A 27 -28.13 -15.29 -4.10
CA GLN A 27 -26.91 -15.05 -3.37
C GLN A 27 -27.03 -13.60 -2.97
N GLY A 28 -27.29 -13.37 -1.67
CA GLY A 28 -27.46 -12.02 -1.14
C GLY A 28 -26.29 -11.17 -1.60
N ALA A 29 -26.56 -9.90 -1.87
CA ALA A 29 -25.54 -9.00 -2.43
C ALA A 29 -24.26 -9.05 -1.60
N TYR A 30 -23.12 -9.33 -2.24
CA TYR A 30 -21.80 -9.26 -1.60
C TYR A 30 -21.51 -7.83 -1.14
N PRO A 31 -20.90 -7.63 0.05
CA PRO A 31 -20.57 -8.60 1.10
C PRO A 31 -21.74 -8.84 2.08
N GLN A 32 -21.84 -10.08 2.62
CA GLN A 32 -22.82 -10.45 3.65
C GLN A 32 -22.23 -10.48 5.07
N ARG A 33 -20.92 -10.38 5.20
CA ARG A 33 -20.15 -10.32 6.45
C ARG A 33 -19.01 -9.34 6.31
N PRO A 34 -18.37 -8.90 7.41
CA PRO A 34 -17.26 -7.96 7.35
C PRO A 34 -16.14 -8.39 6.40
N VAL A 35 -15.63 -7.45 5.63
CA VAL A 35 -14.44 -7.64 4.76
C VAL A 35 -13.20 -7.34 5.58
N LYS A 36 -12.26 -8.29 5.60
CA LYS A 36 -10.99 -8.14 6.30
C LYS A 36 -9.91 -7.58 5.38
N PHE A 37 -9.23 -6.54 5.81
CA PHE A 37 -8.01 -6.03 5.21
C PHE A 37 -6.80 -6.50 6.01
N ILE A 38 -6.01 -7.43 5.46
CA ILE A 38 -4.68 -7.73 5.98
C ILE A 38 -3.78 -6.55 5.62
N VAL A 39 -3.29 -5.87 6.65
CA VAL A 39 -2.34 -4.77 6.53
C VAL A 39 -0.96 -5.31 6.92
N PRO A 40 -0.02 -5.46 5.97
CA PRO A 40 1.27 -6.10 6.22
C PRO A 40 2.27 -5.20 6.96
N ASN A 41 1.79 -4.24 7.73
CA ASN A 41 2.59 -3.25 8.43
C ASN A 41 2.06 -3.03 9.86
N ALA A 42 2.90 -2.46 10.72
CA ALA A 42 2.53 -2.11 12.07
C ALA A 42 1.41 -1.04 12.11
N PRO A 43 0.57 -1.04 13.16
CA PRO A 43 -0.37 0.05 13.39
C PRO A 43 0.33 1.43 13.40
N GLY A 44 -0.35 2.45 12.85
CA GLY A 44 0.19 3.81 12.71
C GLY A 44 1.23 3.97 11.60
N SER A 45 1.52 2.94 10.81
CA SER A 45 2.31 3.08 9.58
C SER A 45 1.50 3.76 8.48
N SER A 46 2.18 4.26 7.44
CA SER A 46 1.51 4.86 6.27
C SER A 46 0.49 3.93 5.63
N VAL A 47 0.80 2.63 5.54
CA VAL A 47 -0.10 1.61 4.96
C VAL A 47 -1.33 1.42 5.84
N ASP A 48 -1.17 1.35 7.17
CA ASP A 48 -2.26 1.24 8.13
C ASP A 48 -3.16 2.48 8.11
N THR A 49 -2.56 3.67 8.09
CA THR A 49 -3.30 4.95 8.04
C THR A 49 -4.21 5.01 6.81
N ILE A 50 -3.67 4.75 5.62
CA ILE A 50 -4.45 4.78 4.38
C ILE A 50 -5.50 3.66 4.34
N ALA A 51 -5.16 2.45 4.83
CA ALA A 51 -6.11 1.35 4.92
C ALA A 51 -7.33 1.67 5.78
N ARG A 52 -7.14 2.36 6.91
CA ARG A 52 -8.23 2.78 7.81
C ARG A 52 -9.07 3.90 7.19
N ILE A 53 -8.44 4.91 6.60
CA ILE A 53 -9.16 5.99 5.90
C ILE A 53 -10.04 5.40 4.79
N LEU A 54 -9.46 4.52 3.96
CA LEU A 54 -10.19 3.85 2.89
C LEU A 54 -11.31 2.96 3.43
N GLY A 55 -11.02 2.10 4.42
CA GLY A 55 -12.00 1.17 5.00
C GLY A 55 -13.22 1.89 5.59
N ASN A 56 -13.01 3.01 6.27
CA ASN A 56 -14.08 3.87 6.77
C ASN A 56 -14.91 4.48 5.63
N GLY A 57 -14.27 4.93 4.55
CA GLY A 57 -14.97 5.41 3.37
C GLY A 57 -15.77 4.32 2.66
N MET A 58 -15.18 3.14 2.50
CA MET A 58 -15.86 1.99 1.86
C MET A 58 -17.07 1.49 2.65
N ALA A 59 -17.10 1.67 3.97
CA ALA A 59 -18.26 1.32 4.80
C ALA A 59 -19.54 2.11 4.43
N GLN A 60 -19.41 3.23 3.68
CA GLN A 60 -20.57 3.95 3.14
C GLN A 60 -21.11 3.35 1.83
N ALA A 61 -20.28 2.58 1.13
CA ALA A 61 -20.61 1.96 -0.16
C ALA A 61 -20.89 0.46 -0.06
N LEU A 62 -20.45 -0.19 1.01
CA LEU A 62 -20.63 -1.61 1.25
C LEU A 62 -21.67 -1.83 2.38
N PRO A 63 -22.51 -2.89 2.28
CA PRO A 63 -23.48 -3.22 3.33
C PRO A 63 -22.82 -3.78 4.60
N GLN A 64 -21.50 -4.00 4.60
CA GLN A 64 -20.75 -4.57 5.71
C GLN A 64 -19.47 -3.74 5.99
N PRO A 65 -19.00 -3.68 7.23
CA PRO A 65 -17.81 -2.94 7.59
C PRO A 65 -16.52 -3.58 7.04
N VAL A 66 -15.50 -2.76 6.91
CA VAL A 66 -14.14 -3.20 6.65
C VAL A 66 -13.36 -3.26 7.97
N VAL A 67 -12.72 -4.40 8.24
CA VAL A 67 -11.94 -4.64 9.45
C VAL A 67 -10.45 -4.75 9.12
N VAL A 68 -9.63 -3.90 9.73
CA VAL A 68 -8.17 -3.91 9.55
C VAL A 68 -7.52 -4.90 10.52
N ASP A 69 -6.71 -5.81 9.97
CA ASP A 69 -5.90 -6.80 10.69
C ASP A 69 -4.41 -6.57 10.35
N ASN A 70 -3.66 -6.00 11.29
CA ASN A 70 -2.24 -5.70 11.11
C ASN A 70 -1.38 -6.95 11.30
N ARG A 71 -0.56 -7.30 10.30
CA ARG A 71 0.36 -8.44 10.27
C ARG A 71 1.75 -7.98 9.86
N ALA A 72 2.43 -7.28 10.74
CA ALA A 72 3.75 -6.72 10.48
C ALA A 72 4.87 -7.77 10.48
N GLY A 73 5.94 -7.50 9.74
CA GLY A 73 7.19 -8.27 9.74
C GLY A 73 7.82 -8.38 8.36
N ALA A 74 9.16 -8.48 8.30
CA ALA A 74 9.95 -8.64 7.08
C ALA A 74 9.56 -7.65 5.96
N ALA A 75 9.54 -6.34 6.27
CA ALA A 75 9.12 -5.27 5.35
C ALA A 75 7.73 -5.50 4.71
N GLY A 76 6.86 -6.25 5.39
CA GLY A 76 5.51 -6.58 4.95
C GLY A 76 5.36 -7.96 4.31
N ALA A 77 6.43 -8.71 4.09
CA ALA A 77 6.37 -10.03 3.46
C ALA A 77 5.51 -11.02 4.26
N LEU A 78 5.66 -11.06 5.60
CA LEU A 78 4.89 -11.97 6.46
C LEU A 78 3.37 -11.74 6.36
N GLY A 79 2.92 -10.49 6.43
CA GLY A 79 1.49 -10.16 6.30
C GLY A 79 0.95 -10.47 4.91
N THR A 80 1.75 -10.24 3.88
CA THR A 80 1.40 -10.56 2.50
C THR A 80 1.23 -12.08 2.31
N GLU A 81 2.11 -12.90 2.89
CA GLU A 81 1.97 -14.37 2.87
C GLU A 81 0.72 -14.85 3.62
N VAL A 82 0.39 -14.24 4.77
CA VAL A 82 -0.87 -14.53 5.47
C VAL A 82 -2.07 -14.25 4.57
N GLY A 83 -2.07 -13.11 3.89
CA GLY A 83 -3.11 -12.74 2.94
C GLY A 83 -3.18 -13.71 1.76
N ARG A 84 -2.06 -14.01 1.11
CA ARG A 84 -1.95 -14.96 0.00
C ARG A 84 -2.55 -16.34 0.33
N ASN A 85 -2.28 -16.84 1.53
CA ASN A 85 -2.71 -18.16 2.00
C ASN A 85 -4.14 -18.17 2.57
N SER A 86 -4.83 -17.02 2.57
CA SER A 86 -6.22 -16.91 3.00
C SER A 86 -7.18 -17.47 1.94
N PRO A 87 -8.42 -17.86 2.31
CA PRO A 87 -9.43 -18.27 1.34
C PRO A 87 -9.70 -17.17 0.31
N ALA A 88 -9.77 -17.55 -0.97
CA ALA A 88 -10.09 -16.65 -2.08
C ALA A 88 -11.62 -16.46 -2.24
N ASP A 89 -12.33 -16.24 -1.14
CA ASP A 89 -13.79 -16.14 -1.07
C ASP A 89 -14.33 -14.70 -1.17
N GLY A 90 -13.43 -13.73 -1.37
CA GLY A 90 -13.77 -12.32 -1.45
C GLY A 90 -13.73 -11.57 -0.11
N TYR A 91 -13.57 -12.24 1.02
CA TYR A 91 -13.70 -11.62 2.36
C TYR A 91 -12.36 -11.31 3.03
N THR A 92 -11.25 -11.82 2.50
CA THR A 92 -9.91 -11.43 2.95
C THR A 92 -9.18 -10.76 1.81
N GLN A 93 -8.80 -9.50 2.02
CA GLN A 93 -8.08 -8.68 1.06
C GLN A 93 -6.72 -8.29 1.62
N ILE A 94 -5.78 -7.93 0.75
CA ILE A 94 -4.42 -7.57 1.11
C ILE A 94 -4.21 -6.11 0.73
N ILE A 95 -3.86 -5.27 1.69
CA ILE A 95 -3.37 -3.93 1.40
C ILE A 95 -1.93 -4.07 0.90
N ALA A 96 -1.80 -4.00 -0.41
CA ALA A 96 -0.54 -4.08 -1.12
C ALA A 96 0.23 -2.76 -1.05
N SER A 97 1.54 -2.81 -1.01
CA SER A 97 2.41 -1.63 -1.04
C SER A 97 3.70 -1.89 -1.80
N SER A 98 4.41 -0.83 -2.23
CA SER A 98 5.74 -0.94 -2.84
C SER A 98 6.68 -1.81 -2.01
N SER A 99 6.66 -1.63 -0.68
CA SER A 99 7.52 -2.39 0.23
C SER A 99 7.24 -3.88 0.18
N SER A 100 5.98 -4.29 0.36
CA SER A 100 5.61 -5.70 0.49
C SER A 100 5.49 -6.43 -0.84
N ILE A 101 5.10 -5.76 -1.93
CA ILE A 101 4.81 -6.39 -3.22
C ILE A 101 5.95 -6.21 -4.24
N THR A 102 6.61 -5.05 -4.24
CA THR A 102 7.67 -4.78 -5.21
C THR A 102 9.05 -5.09 -4.62
N ILE A 103 9.36 -4.49 -3.46
CA ILE A 103 10.73 -4.44 -2.93
C ILE A 103 11.09 -5.74 -2.21
N ALA A 104 10.25 -6.23 -1.31
CA ALA A 104 10.53 -7.43 -0.53
C ALA A 104 10.88 -8.65 -1.41
N PRO A 105 10.13 -8.98 -2.50
CA PRO A 105 10.50 -10.08 -3.38
C PRO A 105 11.83 -9.90 -4.14
N LEU A 106 12.28 -8.65 -4.32
CA LEU A 106 13.55 -8.36 -4.97
C LEU A 106 14.74 -8.49 -4.03
N LEU A 107 14.55 -8.28 -2.72
CA LEU A 107 15.63 -8.21 -1.73
C LEU A 107 15.68 -9.37 -0.75
N GLN A 108 14.57 -10.07 -0.51
CA GLN A 108 14.49 -11.11 0.52
C GLN A 108 14.31 -12.49 -0.11
N LYS A 109 15.30 -13.35 -0.01
CA LYS A 109 15.25 -14.75 -0.50
C LYS A 109 14.17 -15.60 0.19
N ALA A 110 13.76 -15.21 1.39
CA ALA A 110 12.74 -15.90 2.16
C ALA A 110 11.32 -15.69 1.66
N VAL A 111 11.07 -14.69 0.81
CA VAL A 111 9.74 -14.40 0.24
C VAL A 111 9.28 -15.55 -0.66
N ARG A 112 8.06 -16.04 -0.40
CA ARG A 112 7.49 -17.24 -1.04
C ARG A 112 6.33 -16.95 -1.98
N TYR A 113 6.10 -15.72 -2.40
CA TYR A 113 5.05 -15.34 -3.35
C TYR A 113 5.61 -14.65 -4.58
N ASP A 114 4.92 -14.87 -5.71
CA ASP A 114 5.13 -14.13 -6.95
C ASP A 114 4.08 -13.01 -7.05
N PRO A 115 4.47 -11.74 -7.03
CA PRO A 115 3.54 -10.61 -7.07
C PRO A 115 2.58 -10.62 -8.25
N LEU A 116 2.99 -11.18 -9.39
CA LEU A 116 2.22 -11.17 -10.63
C LEU A 116 1.36 -12.41 -10.85
N LYS A 117 1.59 -13.51 -10.08
CA LYS A 117 0.90 -14.78 -10.27
C LYS A 117 -0.04 -15.16 -9.14
N ASP A 118 0.33 -14.83 -7.89
CA ASP A 118 -0.31 -15.37 -6.69
C ASP A 118 -1.49 -14.53 -6.19
N PHE A 119 -1.79 -13.40 -6.86
CA PHE A 119 -2.82 -12.46 -6.43
C PHE A 119 -3.75 -12.08 -7.57
N ASP A 120 -4.98 -11.74 -7.22
CA ASP A 120 -5.90 -11.00 -8.07
C ASP A 120 -5.81 -9.50 -7.74
N PHE A 121 -5.69 -8.69 -8.78
CA PHE A 121 -5.58 -7.23 -8.67
C PHE A 121 -6.99 -6.62 -8.59
N ILE A 122 -7.17 -5.65 -7.70
CA ILE A 122 -8.47 -4.96 -7.55
C ILE A 122 -8.34 -3.53 -8.03
N SER A 123 -7.54 -2.71 -7.35
CA SER A 123 -7.27 -1.32 -7.72
C SER A 123 -6.02 -0.78 -7.01
N LEU A 124 -5.32 0.15 -7.64
CA LEU A 124 -4.53 1.12 -6.88
C LEU A 124 -5.48 1.91 -5.97
N ILE A 125 -4.93 2.49 -4.91
CA ILE A 125 -5.64 3.31 -3.93
C ILE A 125 -5.03 4.70 -3.87
N ALA A 126 -3.71 4.77 -3.70
CA ALA A 126 -2.98 6.02 -3.58
C ALA A 126 -1.52 5.89 -4.00
N LEU A 127 -0.96 6.99 -4.52
CA LEU A 127 0.47 7.22 -4.58
C LEU A 127 0.89 7.91 -3.29
N LEU A 128 2.05 7.53 -2.76
CA LEU A 128 2.62 8.07 -1.53
C LEU A 128 3.96 8.74 -1.82
N PRO A 129 4.02 10.06 -1.89
CA PRO A 129 5.29 10.76 -1.86
C PRO A 129 6.05 10.40 -0.59
N ASN A 130 7.36 10.18 -0.69
CA ASN A 130 8.19 10.17 0.49
C ASN A 130 8.52 11.63 0.87
N VAL A 131 8.66 11.87 2.15
CA VAL A 131 9.06 13.16 2.72
C VAL A 131 10.39 13.02 3.43
N LEU A 132 11.32 13.92 3.12
CA LEU A 132 12.56 14.06 3.85
C LEU A 132 12.29 14.87 5.10
N VAL A 133 12.37 14.19 6.24
CA VAL A 133 12.21 14.82 7.55
C VAL A 133 13.43 14.59 8.43
N CYS A 134 13.71 15.54 9.30
CA CYS A 134 14.81 15.48 10.25
C CYS A 134 14.37 15.96 11.64
N ASN A 135 15.23 15.70 12.64
CA ASN A 135 15.07 16.28 13.96
C ASN A 135 15.16 17.81 13.86
N PRO A 136 14.25 18.58 14.48
CA PRO A 136 14.26 20.05 14.42
C PRO A 136 15.52 20.71 14.98
N GLN A 137 16.31 20.00 15.77
CA GLN A 137 17.58 20.50 16.34
C GLN A 137 18.72 20.50 15.32
N LEU A 138 18.57 19.78 14.18
CA LEU A 138 19.57 19.84 13.13
C LEU A 138 19.65 21.25 12.52
N PRO A 139 20.87 21.76 12.22
CA PRO A 139 21.06 23.11 11.69
C PRO A 139 20.80 23.18 10.17
N VAL A 140 19.67 22.61 9.71
CA VAL A 140 19.31 22.54 8.29
C VAL A 140 17.86 22.95 8.10
N LYS A 141 17.54 23.71 7.04
CA LYS A 141 16.20 24.25 6.77
C LYS A 141 15.62 23.79 5.43
N ASN A 142 16.43 23.28 4.54
CA ASN A 142 16.05 22.84 3.19
C ASN A 142 16.91 21.67 2.72
N VAL A 143 16.58 21.11 1.55
CA VAL A 143 17.28 19.95 0.98
C VAL A 143 18.78 20.25 0.69
N ALA A 144 19.09 21.46 0.19
CA ALA A 144 20.46 21.82 -0.14
C ALA A 144 21.35 21.88 1.12
N GLU A 145 20.86 22.53 2.18
CA GLU A 145 21.54 22.58 3.48
C GLU A 145 21.67 21.19 4.10
N PHE A 146 20.65 20.34 3.98
CA PHE A 146 20.72 18.98 4.46
C PHE A 146 21.80 18.16 3.74
N VAL A 147 21.85 18.22 2.42
CA VAL A 147 22.89 17.52 1.63
C VAL A 147 24.30 18.01 2.00
N ALA A 148 24.49 19.32 2.16
CA ALA A 148 25.77 19.87 2.59
C ALA A 148 26.16 19.41 3.99
N TRP A 149 25.21 19.42 4.94
CA TRP A 149 25.39 18.93 6.30
C TRP A 149 25.74 17.43 6.32
N ALA A 150 24.98 16.59 5.61
CA ALA A 150 25.24 15.15 5.55
C ALA A 150 26.63 14.83 4.97
N LYS A 151 27.06 15.56 3.92
CA LYS A 151 28.44 15.46 3.39
C LYS A 151 29.50 15.78 4.45
N SER A 152 29.27 16.81 5.28
CA SER A 152 30.21 17.21 6.32
C SER A 152 30.32 16.20 7.47
N ARG A 153 29.32 15.32 7.63
CA ARG A 153 29.30 14.29 8.69
C ARG A 153 30.14 13.05 8.34
N SER A 154 30.52 12.87 7.09
CA SER A 154 31.36 11.75 6.62
C SER A 154 30.84 10.35 7.01
N GLY A 155 29.50 10.18 7.11
CA GLY A 155 28.86 8.93 7.47
C GLY A 155 28.57 8.74 8.97
N ASP A 156 28.81 9.73 9.81
CA ASP A 156 28.51 9.70 11.24
C ASP A 156 27.03 10.03 11.54
N ASP A 157 26.29 10.55 10.56
CA ASP A 157 24.85 10.79 10.67
C ASP A 157 24.04 9.49 10.49
N ARG A 158 22.90 9.43 11.15
CA ARG A 158 22.09 8.21 11.25
C ARG A 158 20.78 8.36 10.48
N MET A 159 20.57 7.50 9.51
CA MET A 159 19.35 7.38 8.71
C MET A 159 18.45 6.30 9.31
N ALA A 160 17.24 6.66 9.74
CA ALA A 160 16.23 5.69 10.14
C ALA A 160 15.52 5.06 8.91
N SER A 161 15.01 3.83 9.07
CA SER A 161 14.10 3.22 8.10
C SER A 161 13.07 2.31 8.78
N ALA A 162 12.05 1.90 8.01
CA ALA A 162 11.07 0.89 8.42
C ALA A 162 11.61 -0.56 8.36
N GLY A 163 12.92 -0.72 8.26
CA GLY A 163 13.63 -1.98 8.12
C GLY A 163 14.28 -2.17 6.76
N ILE A 164 15.18 -3.15 6.67
CA ILE A 164 15.87 -3.52 5.44
C ILE A 164 14.83 -3.90 4.36
N GLY A 165 15.02 -3.42 3.13
CA GLY A 165 14.08 -3.66 2.03
C GLY A 165 12.77 -2.88 2.11
N SER A 166 12.62 -1.95 3.07
CA SER A 166 11.45 -1.05 3.10
C SER A 166 11.59 0.09 2.09
N THR A 167 10.45 0.73 1.75
CA THR A 167 10.45 1.92 0.89
C THR A 167 11.36 3.02 1.44
N SER A 168 11.33 3.27 2.77
CA SER A 168 12.18 4.28 3.40
C SER A 168 13.68 3.94 3.36
N HIS A 169 14.04 2.65 3.43
CA HIS A 169 15.43 2.22 3.24
C HIS A 169 15.92 2.55 1.84
N LEU A 170 15.19 2.11 0.79
CA LEU A 170 15.60 2.33 -0.59
C LEU A 170 15.52 3.80 -0.99
N ALA A 171 14.50 4.53 -0.54
CA ALA A 171 14.40 5.96 -0.79
C ALA A 171 15.58 6.72 -0.17
N GLY A 172 15.96 6.36 1.07
CA GLY A 172 17.13 6.94 1.72
C GLY A 172 18.44 6.60 1.01
N ALA A 173 18.61 5.34 0.59
CA ALA A 173 19.78 4.93 -0.19
C ALA A 173 19.86 5.66 -1.55
N ALA A 174 18.72 5.82 -2.23
CA ALA A 174 18.64 6.60 -3.47
C ALA A 174 19.01 8.08 -3.25
N LEU A 175 18.54 8.67 -2.12
CA LEU A 175 18.88 10.05 -1.76
C LEU A 175 20.38 10.21 -1.49
N GLN A 176 20.99 9.27 -0.79
CA GLN A 176 22.45 9.25 -0.54
C GLN A 176 23.22 9.18 -1.85
N GLY A 177 22.83 8.28 -2.76
CA GLY A 177 23.44 8.17 -4.08
C GLY A 177 23.32 9.45 -4.91
N ALA A 178 22.12 10.03 -4.99
CA ALA A 178 21.87 11.27 -5.73
C ALA A 178 22.58 12.48 -5.09
N GLY A 179 22.63 12.53 -3.77
CA GLY A 179 23.28 13.61 -3.02
C GLY A 179 24.80 13.47 -2.89
N GLY A 180 25.38 12.30 -3.17
CA GLY A 180 26.82 12.03 -3.01
C GLY A 180 27.28 12.08 -1.57
N PHE A 181 26.53 11.49 -0.63
CA PHE A 181 26.88 11.34 0.78
C PHE A 181 26.54 9.93 1.29
N GLN A 182 26.98 9.61 2.49
CA GLN A 182 26.68 8.35 3.17
C GLN A 182 26.22 8.63 4.58
N SER A 183 25.31 7.79 5.10
CA SER A 183 24.80 7.83 6.47
C SER A 183 24.74 6.41 7.03
N LEU A 184 24.90 6.27 8.34
CA LEU A 184 24.71 5.00 9.02
C LEU A 184 23.22 4.61 8.98
N HIS A 185 22.90 3.51 8.37
CA HIS A 185 21.53 3.02 8.30
C HIS A 185 21.13 2.31 9.60
N VAL A 186 20.04 2.78 10.23
CA VAL A 186 19.46 2.20 11.45
C VAL A 186 18.06 1.65 11.12
N PRO A 187 17.90 0.32 10.93
CA PRO A 187 16.63 -0.30 10.57
C PRO A 187 15.76 -0.53 11.81
N TYR A 188 14.46 -0.19 11.71
CA TYR A 188 13.42 -0.47 12.71
C TYR A 188 12.41 -1.50 12.21
N LYS A 189 11.52 -2.00 13.10
CA LYS A 189 10.49 -2.99 12.73
C LYS A 189 9.28 -2.38 11.99
N GLY A 190 9.27 -1.08 11.73
CA GLY A 190 8.20 -0.36 11.00
C GLY A 190 8.43 1.14 10.93
N GLY A 191 7.71 1.80 10.02
CA GLY A 191 7.87 3.23 9.73
C GLY A 191 7.60 4.13 10.92
N SER A 192 6.60 3.83 11.75
CA SER A 192 6.29 4.60 12.96
C SER A 192 7.43 4.59 13.98
N GLN A 193 8.13 3.46 14.14
CA GLN A 193 9.29 3.38 15.03
C GLN A 193 10.49 4.15 14.46
N GLY A 194 10.76 4.02 13.16
CA GLY A 194 11.83 4.79 12.50
C GLY A 194 11.59 6.30 12.57
N VAL A 195 10.34 6.75 12.42
CA VAL A 195 10.00 8.18 12.58
C VAL A 195 10.13 8.62 14.04
N ALA A 196 9.70 7.78 14.98
CA ALA A 196 9.83 8.08 16.43
C ALA A 196 11.30 8.23 16.87
N SER A 197 12.23 7.47 16.29
CA SER A 197 13.67 7.58 16.59
C SER A 197 14.26 8.92 16.13
N VAL A 198 13.76 9.48 15.01
CA VAL A 198 14.14 10.84 14.58
C VAL A 198 13.60 11.90 15.54
N VAL A 199 12.37 11.73 16.02
CA VAL A 199 11.77 12.64 17.01
C VAL A 199 12.58 12.65 18.32
N SER A 200 13.03 11.48 18.78
CA SER A 200 13.83 11.38 20.02
C SER A 200 15.30 11.80 19.87
N GLY A 201 15.79 11.98 18.63
CA GLY A 201 17.20 12.26 18.35
C GLY A 201 18.08 11.01 18.39
N GLU A 202 17.53 9.81 18.51
CA GLU A 202 18.28 8.55 18.35
C GLU A 202 18.83 8.41 16.93
N THR A 203 18.07 8.85 15.92
CA THR A 203 18.51 9.02 14.55
C THR A 203 18.29 10.46 14.09
N ASP A 204 18.96 10.85 13.03
CA ASP A 204 19.01 12.25 12.59
C ASP A 204 17.93 12.59 11.55
N TRP A 205 17.67 11.67 10.63
CA TRP A 205 16.75 11.89 9.53
C TRP A 205 16.12 10.58 9.01
N VAL A 206 15.05 10.76 8.23
CA VAL A 206 14.41 9.67 7.47
C VAL A 206 13.76 10.21 6.21
N LEU A 207 13.82 9.45 5.11
CA LEU A 207 13.01 9.65 3.92
C LEU A 207 11.91 8.58 3.94
N THR A 208 10.68 8.97 4.27
CA THR A 208 9.58 8.04 4.58
C THR A 208 8.29 8.46 3.89
N PRO A 209 7.36 7.53 3.58
CA PRO A 209 6.04 7.90 3.07
C PRO A 209 5.35 8.94 3.95
N ALA A 210 4.80 9.99 3.32
CA ALA A 210 4.26 11.17 3.97
C ALA A 210 3.30 10.88 5.14
N PRO A 211 2.36 9.92 5.06
CA PRO A 211 1.42 9.66 6.17
C PRO A 211 2.08 9.28 7.49
N ALA A 212 3.31 8.75 7.47
CA ALA A 212 4.03 8.38 8.70
C ALA A 212 4.60 9.59 9.47
N ALA A 213 4.80 10.72 8.80
CA ALA A 213 5.55 11.85 9.36
C ALA A 213 4.76 13.15 9.45
N LEU A 214 3.77 13.41 8.59
CA LEU A 214 3.13 14.72 8.48
C LEU A 214 2.46 15.20 9.76
N GLY A 215 1.81 14.35 10.53
CA GLY A 215 1.24 14.73 11.83
C GLY A 215 2.30 15.23 12.83
N LEU A 216 3.52 14.68 12.77
CA LEU A 216 4.64 15.10 13.60
C LEU A 216 5.29 16.38 13.08
N VAL A 217 5.27 16.60 11.76
CA VAL A 217 5.66 17.88 11.15
C VAL A 217 4.69 18.99 11.56
N GLN A 218 3.37 18.77 11.46
CA GLN A 218 2.35 19.72 11.85
C GLN A 218 2.42 20.12 13.33
N SER A 219 2.81 19.17 14.19
CA SER A 219 3.03 19.44 15.62
C SER A 219 4.42 20.00 15.95
N GLY A 220 5.26 20.30 14.96
CA GLY A 220 6.61 20.86 15.13
C GLY A 220 7.65 19.88 15.71
N ARG A 221 7.29 18.59 15.82
CA ARG A 221 8.19 17.54 16.35
C ARG A 221 9.19 17.04 15.31
N LEU A 222 8.94 17.27 14.03
CA LEU A 222 9.86 17.02 12.92
C LEU A 222 9.90 18.25 12.02
N ARG A 223 11.05 18.44 11.35
CA ARG A 223 11.19 19.44 10.28
C ARG A 223 11.07 18.74 8.93
N LEU A 224 10.15 19.22 8.08
CA LEU A 224 9.99 18.80 6.70
C LEU A 224 10.95 19.60 5.81
N LEU A 225 11.74 18.92 5.00
CA LEU A 225 12.73 19.54 4.10
C LEU A 225 12.32 19.47 2.63
N GLY A 226 11.59 18.43 2.22
CA GLY A 226 11.15 18.27 0.84
C GLY A 226 10.38 16.96 0.60
N HIS A 227 9.82 16.82 -0.59
CA HIS A 227 9.11 15.61 -1.04
C HIS A 227 9.79 14.97 -2.27
N SER A 228 9.54 13.68 -2.48
CA SER A 228 10.21 12.85 -3.48
C SER A 228 9.44 12.66 -4.81
N MET A 229 8.36 13.40 -5.05
CA MET A 229 7.68 13.40 -6.35
C MET A 229 8.38 14.34 -7.34
N ALA A 230 7.99 14.24 -8.62
CA ALA A 230 8.52 15.08 -9.68
C ALA A 230 8.49 16.58 -9.34
N ALA A 231 9.41 17.35 -9.92
CA ALA A 231 9.67 18.76 -9.57
C ALA A 231 8.47 19.69 -9.81
N ASP A 232 7.59 19.35 -10.71
CA ASP A 232 6.40 20.11 -11.11
C ASP A 232 5.12 19.76 -10.31
N THR A 233 5.21 18.77 -9.41
CA THR A 233 4.08 18.34 -8.59
C THR A 233 4.03 19.06 -7.23
N ARG A 234 2.83 19.22 -6.68
CA ARG A 234 2.62 19.89 -5.37
C ARG A 234 1.73 19.05 -4.44
N PRO A 235 2.12 17.81 -4.12
CA PRO A 235 1.28 16.95 -3.28
C PRO A 235 1.16 17.44 -1.84
N LEU A 236 2.04 18.36 -1.41
CA LEU A 236 2.16 18.88 -0.05
C LEU A 236 2.25 20.43 -0.05
N GLY A 237 1.44 21.07 -0.88
CA GLY A 237 1.40 22.52 -1.00
C GLY A 237 2.74 23.12 -1.42
N ASP A 238 3.29 24.05 -0.61
CA ASP A 238 4.53 24.77 -0.91
C ASP A 238 5.81 24.00 -0.51
N THR A 239 5.68 22.75 -0.03
CA THR A 239 6.85 21.91 0.26
C THR A 239 7.64 21.67 -1.03
N PRO A 240 8.97 21.97 -1.08
CA PRO A 240 9.75 21.81 -2.31
C PRO A 240 9.96 20.34 -2.66
N ALA A 241 10.01 20.04 -3.95
CA ALA A 241 10.46 18.74 -4.42
C ALA A 241 11.99 18.61 -4.20
N ILE A 242 12.44 17.44 -3.75
CA ILE A 242 13.88 17.12 -3.66
C ILE A 242 14.54 17.27 -5.03
N ALA A 243 13.82 16.97 -6.10
CA ALA A 243 14.24 17.12 -7.49
C ALA A 243 14.65 18.57 -7.88
N GLN A 244 14.19 19.59 -7.15
CA GLN A 244 14.63 20.98 -7.36
C GLN A 244 16.09 21.19 -6.92
N THR A 245 16.60 20.38 -5.99
CA THR A 245 18.01 20.41 -5.55
C THR A 245 18.82 19.29 -6.20
N LEU A 246 18.24 18.10 -6.30
CA LEU A 246 18.88 16.92 -6.88
C LEU A 246 18.12 16.53 -8.16
N ALA A 247 18.55 17.07 -9.30
CA ALA A 247 17.87 16.90 -10.59
C ALA A 247 17.59 15.42 -10.90
N GLY A 248 16.33 15.12 -11.27
CA GLY A 248 15.87 13.77 -11.61
C GLY A 248 15.61 12.85 -10.41
N PHE A 249 15.73 13.34 -9.18
CA PHE A 249 15.36 12.53 -8.00
C PHE A 249 13.85 12.35 -7.93
N GLU A 250 13.42 11.12 -8.03
CA GLU A 250 12.02 10.73 -7.81
C GLU A 250 11.98 9.35 -7.14
N PHE A 251 11.18 9.23 -6.08
CA PHE A 251 10.97 7.96 -5.39
C PHE A 251 9.57 7.94 -4.75
N VAL A 252 8.59 7.37 -5.46
CA VAL A 252 7.19 7.37 -5.06
C VAL A 252 6.77 5.99 -4.61
N GLY A 253 6.21 5.89 -3.41
CA GLY A 253 5.53 4.69 -2.95
C GLY A 253 4.09 4.62 -3.46
N TRP A 254 3.46 3.46 -3.33
CA TRP A 254 2.07 3.26 -3.68
C TRP A 254 1.37 2.30 -2.72
N ILE A 255 0.06 2.38 -2.68
CA ILE A 255 -0.84 1.45 -2.00
C ILE A 255 -1.91 1.00 -2.98
N GLY A 256 -2.24 -0.29 -2.93
CA GLY A 256 -3.31 -0.90 -3.70
C GLY A 256 -4.05 -1.96 -2.90
N LEU A 257 -5.16 -2.45 -3.44
CA LEU A 257 -5.90 -3.59 -2.92
C LEU A 257 -5.72 -4.78 -3.84
N MET A 258 -5.31 -5.90 -3.27
CA MET A 258 -5.16 -7.21 -3.92
C MET A 258 -5.91 -8.28 -3.11
N ALA A 259 -6.17 -9.40 -3.75
CA ALA A 259 -6.77 -10.57 -3.12
C ALA A 259 -5.93 -11.81 -3.33
N PRO A 260 -6.13 -12.89 -2.53
CA PRO A 260 -5.65 -14.23 -2.88
C PRO A 260 -6.16 -14.62 -4.27
N LYS A 261 -5.33 -15.33 -5.03
CA LYS A 261 -5.64 -15.73 -6.40
C LYS A 261 -6.90 -16.59 -6.47
N GLY A 262 -7.81 -16.25 -7.41
CA GLY A 262 -9.02 -17.02 -7.70
C GLY A 262 -10.28 -16.54 -6.97
N GLN A 263 -10.30 -15.29 -6.44
CA GLN A 263 -11.53 -14.77 -5.83
C GLN A 263 -12.65 -14.56 -6.87
N PRO A 264 -13.95 -14.59 -6.45
CA PRO A 264 -15.06 -14.35 -7.35
C PRO A 264 -15.00 -12.96 -8.01
N ALA A 265 -15.20 -12.89 -9.33
CA ALA A 265 -15.18 -11.65 -10.08
C ALA A 265 -16.20 -10.60 -9.55
N ALA A 266 -17.34 -11.06 -9.06
CA ALA A 266 -18.35 -10.19 -8.45
C ALA A 266 -17.84 -9.48 -7.18
N ALA A 267 -17.02 -10.17 -6.37
CA ALA A 267 -16.39 -9.58 -5.19
C ALA A 267 -15.33 -8.56 -5.61
N THR A 268 -14.48 -8.89 -6.57
CA THR A 268 -13.47 -7.97 -7.14
C THR A 268 -14.11 -6.67 -7.61
N GLU A 269 -15.18 -6.78 -8.40
CA GLU A 269 -15.84 -5.60 -8.96
C GLU A 269 -16.60 -4.77 -7.91
N ALA A 270 -17.23 -5.43 -6.92
CA ALA A 270 -17.87 -4.73 -5.82
C ALA A 270 -16.85 -3.94 -4.98
N LEU A 271 -15.70 -4.54 -4.66
CA LEU A 271 -14.62 -3.88 -3.93
C LEU A 271 -14.02 -2.72 -4.73
N ARG A 272 -13.76 -2.92 -6.04
CA ARG A 272 -13.25 -1.87 -6.90
C ARG A 272 -14.19 -0.67 -6.95
N ARG A 273 -15.50 -0.89 -7.13
CA ARG A 273 -16.50 0.20 -7.10
C ARG A 273 -16.51 0.91 -5.76
N ALA A 274 -16.45 0.17 -4.65
CA ALA A 274 -16.42 0.76 -3.31
C ALA A 274 -15.17 1.62 -3.09
N ILE A 275 -13.99 1.21 -3.59
CA ILE A 275 -12.77 2.03 -3.57
C ILE A 275 -12.98 3.33 -4.35
N VAL A 276 -13.45 3.24 -5.60
CA VAL A 276 -13.67 4.43 -6.45
C VAL A 276 -14.65 5.40 -5.81
N GLN A 277 -15.72 4.91 -5.20
CA GLN A 277 -16.69 5.75 -4.48
C GLN A 277 -16.06 6.35 -3.21
N ALA A 278 -15.37 5.56 -2.42
CA ALA A 278 -14.77 6.00 -1.16
C ALA A 278 -13.77 7.15 -1.37
N VAL A 279 -12.89 7.05 -2.38
CA VAL A 279 -11.89 8.10 -2.65
C VAL A 279 -12.49 9.38 -3.21
N GLN A 280 -13.77 9.38 -3.64
CA GLN A 280 -14.47 10.61 -4.04
C GLN A 280 -15.17 11.31 -2.87
N LEU A 281 -15.33 10.66 -1.72
CA LEU A 281 -15.95 11.25 -0.54
C LEU A 281 -15.10 12.44 -0.04
N PRO A 282 -15.72 13.60 0.25
CA PRO A 282 -14.98 14.79 0.69
C PRO A 282 -14.10 14.54 1.92
N ASP A 283 -14.59 13.79 2.91
CA ASP A 283 -13.84 13.50 4.13
C ASP A 283 -12.64 12.56 3.87
N VAL A 284 -12.78 11.59 2.95
CA VAL A 284 -11.70 10.69 2.54
C VAL A 284 -10.65 11.49 1.78
N ARG A 285 -11.04 12.34 0.82
CA ARG A 285 -10.13 13.23 0.10
C ARG A 285 -9.36 14.14 1.06
N LYS A 286 -10.07 14.84 1.93
CA LYS A 286 -9.46 15.70 2.96
C LYS A 286 -8.46 14.92 3.83
N SER A 287 -8.81 13.68 4.20
CA SER A 287 -7.92 12.83 4.99
C SER A 287 -6.70 12.39 4.18
N PHE A 288 -6.85 12.09 2.87
CA PHE A 288 -5.72 11.77 2.00
C PHE A 288 -4.80 12.98 1.86
N ASP A 289 -5.35 14.16 1.56
CA ASP A 289 -4.58 15.39 1.43
C ASP A 289 -3.82 15.74 2.71
N SER A 290 -4.48 15.63 3.89
CA SER A 290 -3.85 15.87 5.19
C SER A 290 -2.69 14.90 5.49
N ASN A 291 -2.72 13.72 4.90
CA ASN A 291 -1.67 12.71 4.99
C ASN A 291 -0.70 12.73 3.80
N GLY A 292 -0.86 13.67 2.87
CA GLY A 292 -0.02 13.76 1.67
C GLY A 292 -0.14 12.59 0.71
N ALA A 293 -1.25 11.84 0.78
CA ALA A 293 -1.53 10.74 -0.13
C ALA A 293 -2.29 11.26 -1.36
N VAL A 294 -1.85 10.87 -2.54
CA VAL A 294 -2.48 11.24 -3.82
C VAL A 294 -3.39 10.11 -4.27
N PRO A 295 -4.73 10.29 -4.33
CA PRO A 295 -5.64 9.25 -4.82
C PRO A 295 -5.27 8.77 -6.23
N ALA A 296 -5.25 7.45 -6.44
CA ALA A 296 -4.80 6.83 -7.70
C ALA A 296 -5.55 5.54 -7.98
N THR A 297 -6.88 5.62 -8.18
CA THR A 297 -7.69 4.43 -8.51
C THR A 297 -7.42 3.94 -9.92
N SER A 298 -7.56 2.61 -10.12
CA SER A 298 -7.29 1.95 -11.39
C SER A 298 -8.23 0.77 -11.64
N THR A 299 -8.22 0.26 -12.86
CA THR A 299 -8.68 -1.10 -13.15
C THR A 299 -7.64 -2.14 -12.69
N ALA A 300 -8.04 -3.41 -12.63
CA ALA A 300 -7.11 -4.51 -12.33
C ALA A 300 -5.99 -4.62 -13.39
N GLN A 301 -6.31 -4.37 -14.66
CA GLN A 301 -5.34 -4.41 -15.76
C GLN A 301 -4.31 -3.28 -15.65
N GLU A 302 -4.76 -2.06 -15.39
CA GLU A 302 -3.87 -0.90 -15.20
C GLU A 302 -2.98 -1.09 -13.97
N PHE A 303 -3.53 -1.61 -12.86
CA PHE A 303 -2.74 -1.89 -11.67
C PHE A 303 -1.65 -2.94 -11.95
N ARG A 304 -1.99 -4.00 -12.69
CA ARG A 304 -1.00 -5.01 -13.09
C ARG A 304 0.11 -4.41 -13.96
N ALA A 305 -0.25 -3.58 -14.96
CA ALA A 305 0.71 -2.91 -15.83
C ALA A 305 1.62 -1.96 -15.03
N PHE A 306 1.03 -1.19 -14.13
CA PHE A 306 1.77 -0.34 -13.19
C PHE A 306 2.77 -1.15 -12.37
N LEU A 307 2.35 -2.28 -11.77
CA LEU A 307 3.23 -3.12 -10.95
C LEU A 307 4.41 -3.69 -11.75
N VAL A 308 4.20 -4.09 -13.01
CA VAL A 308 5.30 -4.56 -13.89
C VAL A 308 6.35 -3.45 -14.08
N SER A 309 5.89 -2.21 -14.33
CA SER A 309 6.77 -1.05 -14.49
C SER A 309 7.50 -0.74 -13.17
N ASP A 310 6.78 -0.76 -12.06
CA ASP A 310 7.30 -0.48 -10.71
C ASP A 310 8.38 -1.49 -10.28
N ILE A 311 8.16 -2.79 -10.53
CA ILE A 311 9.17 -3.85 -10.29
C ILE A 311 10.45 -3.56 -11.08
N ASN A 312 10.33 -3.17 -12.36
CA ASN A 312 11.50 -2.88 -13.19
C ASN A 312 12.25 -1.63 -12.73
N ALA A 313 11.53 -0.59 -12.31
CA ALA A 313 12.13 0.64 -11.77
C ALA A 313 12.88 0.35 -10.45
N HIS A 314 12.27 -0.37 -9.53
CA HIS A 314 12.89 -0.73 -8.25
C HIS A 314 14.08 -1.68 -8.42
N ARG A 315 14.05 -2.60 -9.37
CA ARG A 315 15.21 -3.46 -9.68
C ARG A 315 16.43 -2.62 -10.10
N LYS A 316 16.21 -1.60 -10.94
CA LYS A 316 17.27 -0.66 -11.33
C LYS A 316 17.77 0.15 -10.14
N ALA A 317 16.87 0.67 -9.32
CA ALA A 317 17.21 1.46 -8.13
C ALA A 317 18.00 0.65 -7.09
N ILE A 318 17.60 -0.60 -6.83
CA ILE A 318 18.32 -1.53 -5.94
C ILE A 318 19.75 -1.78 -6.45
N ALA A 319 19.90 -2.04 -7.75
CA ALA A 319 21.22 -2.26 -8.35
C ALA A 319 22.10 -1.02 -8.25
N ALA A 320 21.55 0.17 -8.52
CA ALA A 320 22.28 1.44 -8.42
C ALA A 320 22.69 1.79 -6.98
N ALA A 321 21.84 1.44 -6.00
CA ALA A 321 22.10 1.65 -4.58
C ALA A 321 23.08 0.62 -3.97
N GLY A 322 23.47 -0.43 -4.71
CA GLY A 322 24.33 -1.49 -4.21
C GLY A 322 23.75 -2.33 -3.08
N VAL A 323 22.42 -2.28 -2.88
CA VAL A 323 21.72 -3.04 -1.83
C VAL A 323 21.69 -4.50 -2.23
N LYS A 324 22.26 -5.37 -1.39
CA LYS A 324 22.34 -6.81 -1.67
C LYS A 324 21.06 -7.54 -1.22
N GLN A 325 20.75 -8.61 -1.92
CA GLN A 325 19.69 -9.54 -1.53
C GLN A 325 20.12 -10.34 -0.30
N GLU A 326 19.26 -10.40 0.71
CA GLU A 326 19.44 -11.16 1.95
C GLU A 326 18.72 -12.52 1.93
#